data_ac9a24e491f55223da05449b26dbdd72
#
_entry.id   ac9a24e491f55223da05449b26dbdd72
#
_cell.length_a   1.000
_cell.length_b   1.000
_cell.length_c   1.000
_cell.angle_alpha   90.00
_cell.angle_beta   90.00
_cell.angle_gamma   90.00
#
_symmetry.space_group_name_H-M   'P 1'
#
loop_
_entity.id
_entity.type
_entity.pdbx_description
1 polymer ?
#
loop_
_entity_poly.entity_id
_entity_poly.type
_entity_poly.pdbx_seq_one_letter_code
_entity_poly.pdbx_strand_id
1 'polypeptide(L)'
;MQEQAGGDQIEALREYRSGFYDCLTGWADALFELTDALLAAPGPVGSIPALSLEPVFRRGHGSLYKALARGVLDVERARELQVRNRPADWPAVFAVDTSSWPRCDAETSPERGFYHHPCRHSAGKPIVAGWNYSWIAQLNWSRDSWTAPVDITRIPPREDTGRPPPTRCETWSPGCAQPPGTRCHCSSSTPATTPSP
;
A
#
# COMPACT_ATOMS: atom_id res chain seq x y z
N MET A 1 24.19 17.90 -18.42
CA MET A 1 23.72 17.67 -17.04
C MET A 1 22.31 17.08 -16.95
N GLN A 2 21.31 17.50 -17.73
CA GLN A 2 19.97 16.92 -17.69
C GLN A 2 19.89 15.48 -18.24
N GLU A 3 20.69 15.15 -19.23
CA GLU A 3 20.72 13.83 -19.88
C GLU A 3 21.31 12.74 -18.97
N GLN A 4 22.28 13.08 -18.15
CA GLN A 4 22.91 12.19 -17.17
C GLN A 4 21.98 11.87 -15.99
N ALA A 5 21.25 12.88 -15.50
CA ALA A 5 20.24 12.69 -14.44
C ALA A 5 19.07 11.80 -14.90
N GLY A 6 18.69 11.86 -16.18
CA GLY A 6 17.68 10.96 -16.76
C GLY A 6 18.16 9.50 -16.87
N GLY A 7 19.45 9.29 -17.17
CA GLY A 7 20.05 7.96 -17.20
C GLY A 7 20.06 7.28 -15.83
N ASP A 8 20.46 8.01 -14.81
CA ASP A 8 20.53 7.49 -13.42
C ASP A 8 19.13 7.14 -12.89
N GLN A 9 18.10 7.90 -13.22
CA GLN A 9 16.72 7.62 -12.83
C GLN A 9 16.17 6.37 -13.49
N ILE A 10 16.49 6.16 -14.78
CA ILE A 10 16.06 4.97 -15.52
C ILE A 10 16.74 3.72 -14.95
N GLU A 11 18.02 3.81 -14.59
CA GLU A 11 18.72 2.69 -13.98
C GLU A 11 18.17 2.36 -12.60
N ALA A 12 17.95 3.35 -11.75
CA ALA A 12 17.29 3.15 -10.45
C ALA A 12 15.90 2.48 -10.58
N LEU A 13 15.13 2.87 -11.60
CA LEU A 13 13.85 2.22 -11.89
C LEU A 13 14.03 0.76 -12.33
N ARG A 14 15.03 0.46 -13.14
CA ARG A 14 15.33 -0.92 -13.55
C ARG A 14 15.74 -1.79 -12.37
N GLU A 15 16.60 -1.28 -11.50
CA GLU A 15 17.02 -1.97 -10.27
C GLU A 15 15.83 -2.24 -9.34
N TYR A 16 14.97 -1.23 -9.13
CA TYR A 16 13.75 -1.38 -8.35
C TYR A 16 12.83 -2.44 -8.94
N ARG A 17 12.60 -2.41 -10.26
CA ARG A 17 11.75 -3.38 -10.97
C ARG A 17 12.29 -4.79 -10.86
N SER A 18 13.61 -4.96 -10.98
CA SER A 18 14.26 -6.27 -10.80
C SER A 18 14.07 -6.77 -9.37
N GLY A 19 14.32 -5.91 -8.38
CA GLY A 19 14.09 -6.23 -6.98
C GLY A 19 12.63 -6.57 -6.66
N PHE A 20 11.68 -5.89 -7.28
CA PHE A 20 10.26 -6.20 -7.14
C PHE A 20 9.90 -7.56 -7.77
N TYR A 21 10.43 -7.85 -8.96
CA TYR A 21 10.25 -9.17 -9.58
C TYR A 21 10.74 -10.29 -8.67
N ASP A 22 11.88 -10.11 -8.02
CA ASP A 22 12.45 -11.07 -7.08
C ASP A 22 11.61 -11.28 -5.80
N CYS A 23 10.70 -10.37 -5.48
CA CYS A 23 9.74 -10.53 -4.39
C CYS A 23 8.58 -11.45 -4.77
N LEU A 24 8.37 -11.70 -6.06
CA LEU A 24 7.28 -12.52 -6.57
C LEU A 24 7.73 -13.98 -6.64
N THR A 25 7.33 -14.81 -5.68
CA THR A 25 7.79 -16.19 -5.53
C THR A 25 6.85 -17.24 -6.11
N GLY A 26 5.64 -16.85 -6.50
CA GLY A 26 4.68 -17.70 -7.19
C GLY A 26 3.96 -16.97 -8.30
N TRP A 27 3.87 -17.56 -9.49
CA TRP A 27 3.29 -16.91 -10.68
C TRP A 27 3.94 -15.56 -11.01
N ALA A 28 5.22 -15.44 -10.75
CA ALA A 28 5.99 -14.21 -10.78
C ALA A 28 5.80 -13.41 -12.08
N ASP A 29 6.03 -14.04 -13.21
CA ASP A 29 5.89 -13.37 -14.52
C ASP A 29 4.50 -12.78 -14.75
N ALA A 30 3.45 -13.54 -14.41
CA ALA A 30 2.08 -13.07 -14.65
C ALA A 30 1.66 -11.98 -13.67
N LEU A 31 2.13 -12.02 -12.42
CA LEU A 31 1.95 -10.93 -11.44
C LEU A 31 2.71 -9.68 -11.86
N PHE A 32 3.93 -9.84 -12.35
CA PHE A 32 4.77 -8.73 -12.80
C PHE A 32 4.16 -8.03 -14.03
N GLU A 33 3.74 -8.81 -15.04
CA GLU A 33 3.04 -8.27 -16.21
C GLU A 33 1.70 -7.61 -15.83
N LEU A 34 0.99 -8.15 -14.83
CA LEU A 34 -0.23 -7.55 -14.30
C LEU A 34 0.04 -6.19 -13.63
N THR A 35 1.14 -6.09 -12.88
CA THR A 35 1.58 -4.82 -12.28
C THR A 35 1.91 -3.81 -13.37
N ASP A 36 2.62 -4.23 -14.42
CA ASP A 36 2.92 -3.37 -15.57
C ASP A 36 1.65 -2.90 -16.29
N ALA A 37 0.69 -3.80 -16.48
CA ALA A 37 -0.59 -3.45 -17.10
C ALA A 37 -1.38 -2.43 -16.25
N LEU A 38 -1.34 -2.57 -14.92
CA LEU A 38 -1.97 -1.62 -14.02
C LEU A 38 -1.32 -0.23 -14.10
N LEU A 39 0.01 -0.18 -14.19
CA LEU A 39 0.76 1.07 -14.31
C LEU A 39 0.63 1.72 -15.69
N ALA A 40 0.45 0.92 -16.75
CA ALA A 40 0.27 1.39 -18.12
C ALA A 40 -1.17 1.83 -18.44
N ALA A 41 -2.14 1.42 -17.63
CA ALA A 41 -3.54 1.75 -17.87
C ALA A 41 -3.77 3.28 -17.84
N PRO A 42 -4.43 3.85 -18.85
CA PRO A 42 -4.56 5.31 -18.99
C PRO A 42 -5.51 5.96 -18.01
N GLY A 43 -6.16 5.18 -17.14
CA GLY A 43 -7.14 5.67 -16.17
C GLY A 43 -7.55 4.61 -15.16
N PRO A 44 -8.60 4.86 -14.38
CA PRO A 44 -9.08 3.90 -13.39
C PRO A 44 -9.44 2.56 -14.03
N VAL A 45 -8.90 1.48 -13.48
CA VAL A 45 -9.16 0.13 -13.97
C VAL A 45 -10.58 -0.29 -13.61
N GLY A 46 -11.46 -0.37 -14.58
CA GLY A 46 -12.85 -0.75 -14.39
C GLY A 46 -13.07 -2.25 -14.19
N SER A 47 -12.16 -3.09 -14.68
CA SER A 47 -12.27 -4.55 -14.54
C SER A 47 -10.91 -5.23 -14.74
N ILE A 48 -10.76 -6.39 -14.11
CA ILE A 48 -9.55 -7.23 -14.29
C ILE A 48 -9.37 -7.66 -15.75
N PRO A 49 -10.42 -8.07 -16.50
CA PRO A 49 -10.26 -8.37 -17.92
C PRO A 49 -9.70 -7.23 -18.77
N ALA A 50 -9.99 -5.98 -18.43
CA ALA A 50 -9.45 -4.84 -19.16
C ALA A 50 -7.92 -4.80 -19.12
N LEU A 51 -7.31 -5.18 -17.99
CA LEU A 51 -5.85 -5.26 -17.87
C LEU A 51 -5.21 -6.31 -18.79
N SER A 52 -5.95 -7.36 -19.17
CA SER A 52 -5.44 -8.35 -20.12
C SER A 52 -5.37 -7.84 -21.56
N LEU A 53 -5.95 -6.68 -21.84
CA LEU A 53 -5.92 -6.01 -23.15
C LEU A 53 -4.78 -5.00 -23.24
N GLU A 54 -4.13 -4.68 -22.12
CA GLU A 54 -2.98 -3.78 -22.14
C GLU A 54 -1.80 -4.41 -22.90
N PRO A 55 -1.12 -3.66 -23.78
CA PRO A 55 -0.05 -4.20 -24.64
C PRO A 55 1.11 -4.85 -23.89
N VAL A 56 1.32 -4.46 -22.62
CA VAL A 56 2.37 -4.98 -21.76
C VAL A 56 2.02 -6.34 -21.15
N PHE A 57 0.72 -6.72 -21.13
CA PHE A 57 0.27 -8.04 -20.68
C PHE A 57 0.27 -9.02 -21.84
N ARG A 58 1.30 -9.85 -21.92
CA ARG A 58 1.55 -10.75 -23.07
C ARG A 58 0.91 -12.13 -22.92
N ARG A 59 0.27 -12.39 -21.77
CA ARG A 59 -0.29 -13.69 -21.42
C ARG A 59 -1.79 -13.74 -21.71
N GLY A 60 -2.30 -14.97 -21.87
CA GLY A 60 -3.73 -15.15 -22.02
C GLY A 60 -4.51 -14.73 -20.78
N HIS A 61 -5.71 -14.24 -20.96
CA HIS A 61 -6.65 -13.78 -19.93
C HIS A 61 -6.78 -14.71 -18.71
N GLY A 62 -6.80 -16.04 -18.93
CA GLY A 62 -6.87 -17.00 -17.83
C GLY A 62 -5.65 -17.01 -16.89
N SER A 63 -4.48 -16.56 -17.35
CA SER A 63 -3.27 -16.50 -16.51
C SER A 63 -3.34 -15.39 -15.49
N LEU A 64 -4.04 -14.28 -15.79
CA LEU A 64 -4.27 -13.18 -14.90
C LEU A 64 -5.04 -13.61 -13.64
N TYR A 65 -6.16 -14.31 -13.82
CA TYR A 65 -6.92 -14.87 -12.69
C TYR A 65 -6.14 -15.90 -11.88
N LYS A 66 -5.35 -16.73 -12.56
CA LYS A 66 -4.49 -17.71 -11.87
C LYS A 66 -3.39 -17.01 -11.07
N ALA A 67 -2.81 -15.95 -11.61
CA ALA A 67 -1.82 -15.13 -10.91
C ALA A 67 -2.40 -14.51 -9.64
N LEU A 68 -3.60 -13.93 -9.70
CA LEU A 68 -4.27 -13.37 -8.54
C LEU A 68 -4.68 -14.42 -7.51
N ALA A 69 -5.06 -15.63 -7.96
CA ALA A 69 -5.52 -16.68 -7.06
C ALA A 69 -4.36 -17.48 -6.42
N ARG A 70 -3.21 -17.57 -7.06
CA ARG A 70 -2.10 -18.46 -6.69
C ARG A 70 -0.75 -17.76 -6.63
N GLY A 71 -0.71 -16.48 -6.98
CA GLY A 71 0.49 -15.68 -6.89
C GLY A 71 0.93 -15.54 -5.43
N VAL A 72 2.22 -15.49 -5.22
CA VAL A 72 2.82 -15.34 -3.89
C VAL A 72 3.81 -14.20 -3.93
N LEU A 73 3.63 -13.27 -3.00
CA LEU A 73 4.53 -12.16 -2.74
C LEU A 73 5.28 -12.41 -1.44
N ASP A 74 6.60 -12.36 -1.47
CA ASP A 74 7.42 -12.26 -0.26
C ASP A 74 7.28 -10.84 0.31
N VAL A 75 6.40 -10.73 1.29
CA VAL A 75 6.02 -9.43 1.88
C VAL A 75 7.18 -8.77 2.60
N GLU A 76 8.01 -9.54 3.30
CA GLU A 76 9.15 -8.98 4.05
C GLU A 76 10.21 -8.45 3.09
N ARG A 77 10.53 -9.20 2.05
CA ARG A 77 11.44 -8.74 1.00
C ARG A 77 10.91 -7.51 0.25
N ALA A 78 9.60 -7.45 -0.01
CA ALA A 78 8.97 -6.28 -0.61
C ALA A 78 9.05 -5.04 0.30
N ARG A 79 8.89 -5.21 1.62
CA ARG A 79 9.07 -4.13 2.60
C ARG A 79 10.51 -3.62 2.64
N GLU A 80 11.48 -4.53 2.65
CA GLU A 80 12.89 -4.15 2.59
C GLU A 80 13.24 -3.39 1.31
N LEU A 81 12.66 -3.80 0.18
CA LEU A 81 12.81 -3.10 -1.09
C LEU A 81 12.26 -1.68 -1.00
N GLN A 82 11.06 -1.51 -0.45
CA GLN A 82 10.44 -0.18 -0.26
C GLN A 82 11.28 0.70 0.66
N VAL A 83 11.75 0.17 1.78
CA VAL A 83 12.57 0.92 2.75
C VAL A 83 13.89 1.38 2.12
N ARG A 84 14.53 0.54 1.32
CA ARG A 84 15.79 0.89 0.64
C ARG A 84 15.62 1.96 -0.43
N ASN A 85 14.48 1.96 -1.11
CA ASN A 85 14.21 2.88 -2.22
C ASN A 85 13.42 4.13 -1.80
N ARG A 86 13.22 4.34 -0.52
CA ARG A 86 12.61 5.59 -0.03
C ARG A 86 13.52 6.78 -0.31
N PRO A 87 12.95 7.97 -0.57
CA PRO A 87 13.75 9.18 -0.77
C PRO A 87 14.62 9.49 0.44
N ALA A 88 15.93 9.48 0.24
CA ALA A 88 16.90 9.70 1.33
C ALA A 88 17.03 11.18 1.74
N ASP A 89 16.71 12.09 0.83
CA ASP A 89 16.73 13.53 0.99
C ASP A 89 15.49 14.09 1.70
N TRP A 90 14.45 13.26 1.86
CA TRP A 90 13.25 13.67 2.57
C TRP A 90 13.43 13.58 4.09
N PRO A 91 12.72 14.42 4.85
CA PRO A 91 12.72 14.34 6.30
C PRO A 91 12.32 12.93 6.78
N ALA A 92 12.92 12.46 7.88
CA ALA A 92 12.54 11.20 8.52
C ALA A 92 11.22 11.36 9.31
N VAL A 93 10.16 11.81 8.65
CA VAL A 93 8.83 11.99 9.21
C VAL A 93 7.87 11.04 8.51
N PHE A 94 7.15 10.27 9.30
CA PHE A 94 6.24 9.24 8.81
C PHE A 94 4.83 9.52 9.32
N ALA A 95 3.85 9.37 8.43
CA ALA A 95 2.44 9.29 8.78
C ALA A 95 2.02 7.84 8.87
N VAL A 96 1.20 7.56 9.87
CA VAL A 96 0.49 6.27 10.00
C VAL A 96 -0.99 6.57 9.97
N ASP A 97 -1.71 5.97 9.04
CA ASP A 97 -3.16 6.15 8.90
C ASP A 97 -3.84 4.83 8.57
N THR A 98 -5.13 4.76 8.82
CA THR A 98 -5.95 3.59 8.52
C THR A 98 -6.94 3.91 7.41
N SER A 99 -7.06 2.99 6.47
CA SER A 99 -8.01 3.11 5.36
C SER A 99 -8.87 1.86 5.26
N SER A 100 -10.19 2.05 5.27
CA SER A 100 -11.12 0.96 5.05
C SER A 100 -11.42 0.79 3.57
N TRP A 101 -11.40 -0.46 3.13
CA TRP A 101 -11.76 -0.86 1.78
C TRP A 101 -13.13 -1.52 1.79
N PRO A 102 -14.20 -0.83 1.36
CA PRO A 102 -15.54 -1.40 1.33
C PRO A 102 -15.63 -2.60 0.38
N ARG A 103 -16.14 -3.71 0.90
CA ARG A 103 -16.40 -4.94 0.15
C ARG A 103 -17.72 -5.54 0.61
N CYS A 104 -18.78 -4.77 0.46
CA CYS A 104 -20.13 -5.16 0.84
C CYS A 104 -20.65 -6.33 -0.01
N ASP A 105 -20.14 -6.47 -1.23
CA ASP A 105 -20.43 -7.49 -2.22
C ASP A 105 -19.74 -8.85 -1.99
N ALA A 106 -18.76 -8.90 -1.08
CA ALA A 106 -17.88 -10.06 -0.91
C ALA A 106 -18.15 -10.78 0.43
N GLU A 107 -19.37 -11.30 0.62
CA GLU A 107 -19.82 -11.88 1.88
C GLU A 107 -18.98 -13.05 2.39
N THR A 108 -18.43 -13.84 1.49
CA THR A 108 -17.59 -15.01 1.80
C THR A 108 -16.11 -14.71 1.92
N SER A 109 -15.71 -13.43 1.73
CA SER A 109 -14.29 -13.07 1.83
C SER A 109 -13.76 -13.25 3.26
N PRO A 110 -12.58 -13.88 3.42
CA PRO A 110 -12.00 -14.13 4.73
C PRO A 110 -11.66 -12.82 5.43
N GLU A 111 -11.81 -12.80 6.76
CA GLU A 111 -11.44 -11.69 7.64
C GLU A 111 -12.09 -10.35 7.24
N ARG A 112 -13.26 -10.39 6.65
CA ARG A 112 -14.08 -9.20 6.43
C ARG A 112 -14.70 -8.76 7.76
N GLY A 113 -14.48 -7.50 8.11
CA GLY A 113 -15.04 -6.87 9.31
C GLY A 113 -15.99 -5.74 8.97
N PHE A 114 -16.46 -5.04 10.02
CA PHE A 114 -17.27 -3.84 9.89
C PHE A 114 -16.45 -2.65 10.36
N TYR A 115 -16.36 -1.62 9.50
CA TYR A 115 -15.50 -0.47 9.72
C TYR A 115 -16.24 0.83 9.49
N HIS A 116 -15.84 1.86 10.21
CA HIS A 116 -16.32 3.20 9.95
C HIS A 116 -15.72 3.72 8.62
N HIS A 117 -16.59 4.11 7.71
CA HIS A 117 -16.19 4.67 6.41
C HIS A 117 -16.97 5.98 6.17
N PRO A 118 -16.38 7.13 6.49
CA PRO A 118 -17.04 8.42 6.29
C PRO A 118 -17.10 8.73 4.80
N CYS A 119 -18.19 8.35 4.17
CA CYS A 119 -18.45 8.65 2.77
C CYS A 119 -19.71 9.50 2.66
N ARG A 120 -19.64 10.59 1.89
CA ARG A 120 -20.83 11.43 1.57
C ARG A 120 -21.95 10.63 0.90
N HIS A 121 -21.62 9.51 0.28
CA HIS A 121 -22.54 8.66 -0.47
C HIS A 121 -23.04 7.44 0.33
N SER A 122 -22.64 7.27 1.57
CA SER A 122 -23.04 6.12 2.38
C SER A 122 -24.47 6.21 2.92
N ALA A 123 -25.29 7.14 2.43
CA ALA A 123 -26.71 7.32 2.81
C ALA A 123 -26.94 7.31 4.33
N GLY A 124 -26.02 7.92 5.09
CA GLY A 124 -26.10 7.98 6.53
C GLY A 124 -25.70 6.68 7.26
N LYS A 125 -25.23 5.67 6.55
CA LYS A 125 -24.68 4.44 7.15
C LYS A 125 -23.16 4.54 7.21
N PRO A 126 -22.58 4.97 8.33
CA PRO A 126 -21.12 5.17 8.43
C PRO A 126 -20.34 3.86 8.55
N ILE A 127 -21.02 2.71 8.67
CA ILE A 127 -20.41 1.40 8.86
C ILE A 127 -20.54 0.61 7.57
N VAL A 128 -19.42 0.13 7.06
CA VAL A 128 -19.32 -0.69 5.87
C VAL A 128 -18.62 -2.02 6.18
N ALA A 129 -19.07 -3.07 5.49
CA ALA A 129 -18.38 -4.34 5.51
C ALA A 129 -17.19 -4.30 4.54
N GLY A 130 -16.04 -4.78 4.99
CA GLY A 130 -14.82 -4.75 4.15
C GLY A 130 -13.56 -5.14 4.88
N TRP A 131 -12.45 -4.60 4.43
CA TRP A 131 -11.14 -4.76 5.05
C TRP A 131 -10.61 -3.42 5.52
N ASN A 132 -9.78 -3.44 6.55
CA ASN A 132 -9.07 -2.27 7.03
C ASN A 132 -7.56 -2.46 6.90
N TYR A 133 -6.86 -1.40 6.49
CA TYR A 133 -5.42 -1.41 6.28
C TYR A 133 -4.79 -0.27 7.05
N SER A 134 -3.65 -0.55 7.67
CA SER A 134 -2.74 0.46 8.21
C SER A 134 -1.68 0.77 7.15
N TRP A 135 -1.50 2.03 6.86
CA TRP A 135 -0.51 2.56 5.93
C TRP A 135 0.58 3.29 6.68
N ILE A 136 1.81 3.10 6.27
CA ILE A 136 2.94 3.91 6.71
C ILE A 136 3.52 4.60 5.49
N ALA A 137 3.62 5.92 5.51
CA ALA A 137 4.20 6.69 4.43
C ALA A 137 5.18 7.75 4.96
N GLN A 138 6.32 7.91 4.30
CA GLN A 138 7.23 9.02 4.54
C GLN A 138 6.65 10.28 3.90
N LEU A 139 6.72 11.40 4.62
CA LEU A 139 6.18 12.67 4.19
C LEU A 139 7.29 13.59 3.66
N ASN A 140 6.97 14.30 2.59
CA ASN A 140 7.75 15.44 2.13
C ASN A 140 7.02 16.75 2.49
N TRP A 141 7.74 17.68 3.11
CA TRP A 141 7.24 19.01 3.47
C TRP A 141 7.47 20.06 2.37
N SER A 142 7.73 19.60 1.15
CA SER A 142 7.85 20.50 0.00
C SER A 142 6.48 21.01 -0.47
N ARG A 143 6.50 21.94 -1.43
CA ARG A 143 5.28 22.47 -2.05
C ARG A 143 4.37 21.41 -2.64
N ASP A 144 4.92 20.27 -3.05
CA ASP A 144 4.23 19.27 -3.85
C ASP A 144 3.55 18.17 -3.02
N SER A 145 3.62 18.21 -1.70
CA SER A 145 2.93 17.30 -0.78
C SER A 145 3.03 15.81 -1.15
N TRP A 146 4.18 15.40 -1.70
CA TRP A 146 4.41 14.01 -2.07
C TRP A 146 4.56 13.12 -0.83
N THR A 147 4.05 11.90 -0.93
CA THR A 147 4.24 10.86 0.07
C THR A 147 4.87 9.63 -0.56
N ALA A 148 5.78 8.97 0.14
CA ALA A 148 6.38 7.72 -0.26
C ALA A 148 5.82 6.59 0.63
N PRO A 149 4.95 5.71 0.12
CA PRO A 149 4.47 4.55 0.87
C PRO A 149 5.64 3.65 1.25
N VAL A 150 5.69 3.24 2.52
CA VAL A 150 6.75 2.39 3.07
C VAL A 150 6.21 1.00 3.42
N ASP A 151 5.03 0.96 4.01
CA ASP A 151 4.39 -0.30 4.39
C ASP A 151 2.87 -0.20 4.32
N ILE A 152 2.25 -1.36 4.07
CA ILE A 152 0.82 -1.57 4.19
C ILE A 152 0.57 -2.87 4.93
N THR A 153 -0.24 -2.83 5.98
CA THR A 153 -0.58 -4.02 6.75
C THR A 153 -2.10 -4.11 6.91
N ARG A 154 -2.66 -5.29 6.67
CA ARG A 154 -4.07 -5.55 6.92
C ARG A 154 -4.32 -5.68 8.42
N ILE A 155 -5.37 -5.01 8.91
CA ILE A 155 -5.80 -5.09 10.31
C ILE A 155 -6.91 -6.13 10.39
N PRO A 156 -6.70 -7.24 11.12
CA PRO A 156 -7.74 -8.25 11.29
C PRO A 156 -8.91 -7.73 12.12
N PRO A 157 -10.16 -8.18 11.87
CA PRO A 157 -11.36 -7.67 12.55
C PRO A 157 -11.36 -7.81 14.08
N ARG A 158 -10.62 -8.77 14.61
CA ARG A 158 -10.55 -9.05 16.07
C ARG A 158 -9.63 -8.11 16.84
N GLU A 159 -8.79 -7.35 16.17
CA GLU A 159 -7.88 -6.37 16.79
C GLU A 159 -8.49 -4.97 16.89
N ASP A 160 -9.66 -4.76 16.28
CA ASP A 160 -10.36 -3.47 16.28
C ASP A 160 -11.22 -3.27 17.54
N THR A 161 -10.66 -3.56 18.72
CA THR A 161 -11.32 -3.32 20.02
C THR A 161 -10.90 -2.00 20.64
N GLY A 162 -10.82 -0.92 19.86
CA GLY A 162 -10.54 0.43 20.38
C GLY A 162 -9.10 0.66 20.84
N ARG A 163 -8.23 -0.32 20.71
CA ARG A 163 -6.79 -0.15 20.85
C ARG A 163 -6.25 0.24 19.49
N PRO A 164 -5.50 1.36 19.36
CA PRO A 164 -4.79 1.63 18.11
C PRO A 164 -3.94 0.38 17.80
N PRO A 165 -3.87 -0.02 16.51
CA PRO A 165 -2.99 -1.11 16.12
C PRO A 165 -1.62 -0.83 16.73
N PRO A 166 -0.92 -1.86 17.23
CA PRO A 166 0.42 -1.65 17.73
C PRO A 166 1.17 -0.94 16.60
N THR A 167 1.49 0.31 16.86
CA THR A 167 2.34 1.08 15.94
C THR A 167 3.56 0.21 15.79
N ARG A 168 3.84 -0.29 14.61
CA ARG A 168 4.97 -1.21 14.34
C ARG A 168 6.34 -0.63 14.75
N CYS A 169 6.37 0.60 15.26
CA CYS A 169 7.48 1.13 16.03
C CYS A 169 7.83 0.28 17.26
N GLU A 170 6.89 -0.46 17.85
CA GLU A 170 7.14 -1.31 19.02
C GLU A 170 7.65 -2.72 18.65
N THR A 171 7.43 -3.15 17.41
CA THR A 171 7.88 -4.46 16.91
C THR A 171 9.08 -4.39 15.95
N TRP A 172 9.59 -3.20 15.71
CA TRP A 172 10.83 -3.05 14.96
C TRP A 172 11.97 -3.61 15.79
N SER A 173 12.42 -4.82 15.43
CA SER A 173 13.51 -5.53 16.10
C SER A 173 14.76 -4.67 16.19
N PRO A 174 15.50 -4.74 17.30
CA PRO A 174 16.67 -3.89 17.58
C PRO A 174 17.88 -4.08 16.66
N GLY A 175 17.72 -4.75 15.53
CA GLY A 175 18.74 -4.92 14.49
C GLY A 175 18.69 -3.90 13.35
N CYS A 176 17.61 -3.12 13.20
CA CYS A 176 17.58 -2.00 12.26
C CYS A 176 18.11 -0.76 12.95
N ALA A 177 19.34 -0.36 12.62
CA ALA A 177 19.96 0.87 13.11
C ALA A 177 19.05 2.06 12.77
N GLN A 178 18.37 2.61 13.76
CA GLN A 178 17.68 3.90 13.62
C GLN A 178 18.75 4.98 13.43
N PRO A 179 18.65 5.81 12.39
CA PRO A 179 19.49 6.99 12.34
C PRO A 179 19.17 7.89 13.55
N PRO A 180 20.17 8.46 14.20
CA PRO A 180 19.96 9.30 15.38
C PRO A 180 19.12 10.53 15.00
N GLY A 181 18.02 10.75 15.72
CA GLY A 181 17.15 11.92 15.55
C GLY A 181 15.73 11.65 15.05
N THR A 182 15.33 10.41 14.84
CA THR A 182 13.98 10.07 14.35
C THR A 182 12.94 10.23 15.47
N ARG A 183 12.04 11.22 15.35
CA ARG A 183 10.84 11.34 16.20
C ARG A 183 9.64 10.76 15.46
N CYS A 184 9.01 9.77 16.06
CA CYS A 184 7.70 9.31 15.61
C CYS A 184 6.62 10.24 16.19
N HIS A 185 5.90 10.96 15.34
CA HIS A 185 4.69 11.67 15.71
C HIS A 185 3.47 10.85 15.30
N CYS A 186 2.80 10.24 16.27
CA CYS A 186 1.49 9.65 16.06
C CYS A 186 0.44 10.76 16.26
N SER A 187 -0.17 11.24 15.18
CA SER A 187 -1.38 12.05 15.28
C SER A 187 -2.59 11.12 15.36
N SER A 188 -3.06 10.83 16.57
CA SER A 188 -4.37 10.22 16.75
C SER A 188 -5.42 11.29 16.49
N SER A 189 -6.07 11.25 15.34
CA SER A 189 -7.30 12.02 15.11
C SER A 189 -8.45 11.37 15.89
N THR A 190 -8.53 11.67 17.17
CA THR A 190 -9.72 11.38 17.98
C THR A 190 -10.80 12.36 17.53
N PRO A 191 -12.00 11.91 17.08
CA PRO A 191 -13.08 12.83 16.80
C PRO A 191 -13.48 13.49 18.12
N ALA A 192 -13.46 14.83 18.14
CA ALA A 192 -13.92 15.63 19.26
C ALA A 192 -15.41 15.31 19.52
N THR A 193 -15.70 14.66 20.64
CA THR A 193 -17.05 14.51 21.15
C THR A 193 -17.48 15.88 21.68
N THR A 194 -18.28 16.61 20.93
CA THR A 194 -18.98 17.80 21.41
C THR A 194 -20.08 17.33 22.36
N PRO A 195 -20.13 17.79 23.61
CA PRO A 195 -21.31 17.58 24.43
C PRO A 195 -22.44 18.45 23.90
N SER A 196 -23.57 17.82 23.58
CA SER A 196 -24.82 18.55 23.32
C SER A 196 -25.40 19.11 24.61
N PRO A 197 -26.08 20.27 24.54
CA PRO A 197 -26.72 20.91 25.67
C PRO A 197 -27.91 20.15 26.25
#